data_11d5daae6dfc7327ba29cb5a46ecae35
#
_entry.id   11d5daae6dfc7327ba29cb5a46ecae35
#
_cell.length_a   1.000
_cell.length_b   1.000
_cell.length_c   1.000
_cell.angle_alpha   90.00
_cell.angle_beta   90.00
_cell.angle_gamma   90.00
#
_symmetry.space_group_name_H-M   'P 1'
#
loop_
_entity.id
_entity.type
_entity.pdbx_description
1 polymer ?
#
loop_
_entity_poly.entity_id
_entity_poly.type
_entity_poly.pdbx_seq_one_letter_code
_entity_poly.pdbx_strand_id
1 'polypeptide(L)'
;MEKIFDIAKDNEQSWGVIAQGIDRNFDELSQNVAECKTDISNKQSTKFDDAKTPHSIFKANISPSSFIGVDMTVSNELVDVYDEIYKCDRTCVKVNRTISSGRAWITTNTKSPININNCHVSLSFAIGLDTQDDERPIVAIVLFSGDYNDANHRAILRVYYGAIANYRNGFFHMNLAIKPLLNQWHSDMIGSQFDAENVTSVGICTLSGSQSANVYLSNLEFRENITKGGCLIVIDNMNENVPLMADYAKSKGIECSLSIIPYFIITGKTHSSLDVVKRLKDDGHFIFNHTFSHNISANMTYDEVMQDYEKAARWMIRNGFKDGSRILSNPSAAYPTTRYLAQMNSSVKMIYHHWAGEGLTDKYMISYPEYPMTRLLNITALDSQVKIDNVQEGIGYMVESVRQAVECGGLAVLGFHGESWDNRLKDATYSNNGDGWKALIDQLSQIENVTFYTIEDILEGLYL
;
A
#
# COMPACT_ATOMS: atom_id res chain seq x y z
N MET A 1 -28.24 -26.41 9.97
CA MET A 1 -29.41 -26.00 9.17
C MET A 1 -30.34 -27.16 8.84
N GLU A 2 -29.84 -28.34 8.49
CA GLU A 2 -30.70 -29.52 8.20
C GLU A 2 -31.60 -29.96 9.36
N LYS A 3 -31.14 -29.90 10.61
CA LYS A 3 -31.94 -30.27 11.81
C LYS A 3 -33.12 -29.34 12.11
N ILE A 4 -33.13 -28.11 11.59
CA ILE A 4 -34.20 -27.12 11.84
C ILE A 4 -35.39 -27.38 10.91
N PHE A 5 -35.19 -27.94 9.75
CA PHE A 5 -36.24 -28.22 8.77
C PHE A 5 -37.03 -29.53 9.03
N ASP A 6 -36.44 -30.47 9.77
CA ASP A 6 -37.18 -31.72 10.13
C ASP A 6 -38.22 -31.53 11.22
N ILE A 7 -38.14 -30.48 12.01
CA ILE A 7 -39.11 -30.13 13.08
C ILE A 7 -40.38 -29.50 12.51
N ALA A 8 -40.32 -28.94 11.30
CA ALA A 8 -41.41 -28.16 10.69
C ALA A 8 -42.56 -29.00 10.14
N LYS A 9 -42.49 -30.32 10.19
CA LYS A 9 -43.49 -31.18 9.58
C LYS A 9 -44.71 -31.50 10.43
N ASP A 10 -44.70 -31.22 11.74
CA ASP A 10 -45.72 -31.81 12.64
C ASP A 10 -46.54 -30.92 13.52
N ASN A 11 -46.45 -29.56 13.54
CA ASN A 11 -47.41 -28.76 14.32
C ASN A 11 -47.30 -27.24 14.10
N GLU A 12 -48.46 -26.55 14.09
CA GLU A 12 -48.58 -25.08 14.14
C GLU A 12 -47.94 -24.44 15.38
N GLN A 13 -47.76 -25.19 16.49
CA GLN A 13 -47.03 -24.75 17.67
C GLN A 13 -45.51 -24.67 17.46
N SER A 14 -44.97 -25.35 16.46
CA SER A 14 -43.51 -25.34 16.18
C SER A 14 -43.06 -24.04 15.52
N TRP A 15 -43.92 -23.34 14.78
CA TRP A 15 -43.57 -22.04 14.20
C TRP A 15 -43.36 -20.95 15.26
N GLY A 16 -44.13 -20.96 16.35
CA GLY A 16 -43.94 -20.04 17.46
C GLY A 16 -42.58 -20.21 18.15
N VAL A 17 -42.15 -21.48 18.32
CA VAL A 17 -40.85 -21.80 18.92
C VAL A 17 -39.68 -21.45 17.97
N ILE A 18 -39.89 -21.66 16.69
CA ILE A 18 -38.88 -21.30 15.66
C ILE A 18 -38.76 -19.77 15.56
N ALA A 19 -39.87 -19.03 15.53
CA ALA A 19 -39.88 -17.56 15.52
C ALA A 19 -39.19 -17.01 16.76
N GLN A 20 -39.52 -17.50 17.96
CA GLN A 20 -38.84 -17.10 19.21
C GLN A 20 -37.36 -17.44 19.23
N GLY A 21 -36.95 -18.55 18.60
CA GLY A 21 -35.54 -18.93 18.45
C GLY A 21 -34.81 -18.00 17.48
N ILE A 22 -35.47 -17.57 16.42
CA ILE A 22 -34.92 -16.63 15.43
C ILE A 22 -34.79 -15.25 16.09
N ASP A 23 -35.85 -14.75 16.77
CA ASP A 23 -35.81 -13.48 17.46
C ASP A 23 -34.72 -13.43 18.52
N ARG A 24 -34.57 -14.49 19.31
CA ARG A 24 -33.50 -14.59 20.31
C ARG A 24 -32.09 -14.60 19.68
N ASN A 25 -31.91 -15.27 18.57
CA ASN A 25 -30.64 -15.24 17.83
C ASN A 25 -30.35 -13.88 17.21
N PHE A 26 -31.37 -13.14 16.77
CA PHE A 26 -31.24 -11.76 16.29
C PHE A 26 -30.90 -10.80 17.43
N ASP A 27 -31.52 -10.96 18.61
CA ASP A 27 -31.21 -10.16 19.78
C ASP A 27 -29.78 -10.42 20.28
N GLU A 28 -29.34 -11.68 20.37
CA GLU A 28 -27.96 -12.05 20.70
C GLU A 28 -26.96 -11.50 19.66
N LEU A 29 -27.27 -11.60 18.39
CA LEU A 29 -26.42 -11.05 17.33
C LEU A 29 -26.35 -9.52 17.42
N SER A 30 -27.46 -8.85 17.67
CA SER A 30 -27.54 -7.41 17.85
C SER A 30 -26.76 -6.94 19.09
N GLN A 31 -26.84 -7.69 20.19
CA GLN A 31 -26.09 -7.42 21.41
C GLN A 31 -24.58 -7.63 21.19
N ASN A 32 -24.17 -8.73 20.55
CA ASN A 32 -22.79 -9.00 20.20
C ASN A 32 -22.22 -7.92 19.25
N VAL A 33 -23.02 -7.44 18.29
CA VAL A 33 -22.61 -6.34 17.40
C VAL A 33 -22.47 -5.03 18.18
N ALA A 34 -23.33 -4.75 19.14
CA ALA A 34 -23.24 -3.56 19.99
C ALA A 34 -22.02 -3.63 20.93
N GLU A 35 -21.75 -4.80 21.52
CA GLU A 35 -20.56 -5.04 22.35
C GLU A 35 -19.27 -4.92 21.52
N CYS A 36 -19.22 -5.51 20.32
CA CYS A 36 -18.10 -5.34 19.40
C CYS A 36 -17.86 -3.89 18.98
N LYS A 37 -18.94 -3.13 18.73
CA LYS A 37 -18.84 -1.69 18.43
C LYS A 37 -18.30 -0.90 19.62
N THR A 38 -18.73 -1.23 20.84
CA THR A 38 -18.27 -0.59 22.06
C THR A 38 -16.81 -0.93 22.34
N ASP A 39 -16.40 -2.20 22.16
CA ASP A 39 -15.02 -2.63 22.32
C ASP A 39 -14.09 -2.01 21.28
N ILE A 40 -14.53 -1.92 20.03
CA ILE A 40 -13.79 -1.23 18.96
C ILE A 40 -13.67 0.26 19.29
N SER A 41 -14.74 0.90 19.74
CA SER A 41 -14.74 2.31 20.12
C SER A 41 -13.85 2.57 21.34
N ASN A 42 -13.89 1.72 22.34
CA ASN A 42 -13.06 1.84 23.54
C ASN A 42 -11.57 1.55 23.23
N LYS A 43 -11.27 0.52 22.44
CA LYS A 43 -9.89 0.26 21.99
C LYS A 43 -9.36 1.37 21.08
N GLN A 44 -10.21 1.95 20.24
CA GLN A 44 -9.83 3.12 19.44
C GLN A 44 -9.63 4.36 20.30
N SER A 45 -10.49 4.66 21.26
CA SER A 45 -10.36 5.86 22.09
C SER A 45 -9.11 5.80 22.99
N THR A 46 -8.82 4.66 23.61
CA THR A 46 -7.63 4.52 24.47
C THR A 46 -6.32 4.54 23.71
N LYS A 47 -6.28 4.07 22.44
CA LYS A 47 -5.10 4.20 21.58
C LYS A 47 -4.97 5.57 20.91
N PHE A 48 -6.08 6.27 20.67
CA PHE A 48 -6.10 7.61 20.06
C PHE A 48 -5.58 8.70 20.98
N ASP A 49 -5.81 8.61 22.28
CA ASP A 49 -5.39 9.62 23.25
C ASP A 49 -3.86 9.67 23.43
N ASP A 50 -3.16 8.57 23.12
CA ASP A 50 -1.69 8.45 23.19
C ASP A 50 -0.98 8.53 21.83
N ALA A 51 -1.72 8.43 20.72
CA ALA A 51 -1.12 8.49 19.38
C ALA A 51 -0.67 9.92 19.04
N LYS A 52 0.63 10.13 18.87
CA LYS A 52 1.15 11.37 18.31
C LYS A 52 0.61 11.51 16.88
N THR A 53 -0.24 12.51 16.66
CA THR A 53 -0.65 12.87 15.30
C THR A 53 0.50 13.65 14.64
N PRO A 54 0.96 13.25 13.44
CA PRO A 54 1.99 14.01 12.73
C PRO A 54 1.56 15.47 12.57
N HIS A 55 2.45 16.38 12.95
CA HIS A 55 2.18 17.81 12.81
C HIS A 55 2.22 18.21 11.33
N SER A 56 1.16 18.87 10.86
CA SER A 56 1.11 19.42 9.49
C SER A 56 2.03 20.65 9.42
N ILE A 57 3.09 20.55 8.64
CA ILE A 57 4.01 21.66 8.38
C ILE A 57 3.45 22.58 7.33
N PHE A 58 2.83 21.99 6.30
CA PHE A 58 2.18 22.73 5.23
C PHE A 58 1.04 21.88 4.64
N LYS A 59 -0.10 22.53 4.45
CA LYS A 59 -1.24 21.96 3.72
C LYS A 59 -1.70 22.94 2.66
N ALA A 60 -1.73 22.48 1.40
CA ALA A 60 -2.25 23.27 0.29
C ALA A 60 -3.75 23.53 0.46
N ASN A 61 -4.16 24.77 0.25
CA ASN A 61 -5.58 25.08 0.11
C ASN A 61 -6.06 24.57 -1.26
N ILE A 62 -6.94 23.59 -1.27
CA ILE A 62 -7.49 23.01 -2.51
C ILE A 62 -8.57 23.93 -3.07
N SER A 63 -8.11 25.00 -3.70
CA SER A 63 -8.98 25.93 -4.43
C SER A 63 -8.28 26.41 -5.72
N PRO A 64 -9.02 26.69 -6.79
CA PRO A 64 -8.44 27.11 -8.07
C PRO A 64 -7.52 28.32 -7.96
N SER A 65 -7.90 29.31 -7.14
CA SER A 65 -7.13 30.55 -6.94
C SER A 65 -5.85 30.38 -6.11
N SER A 66 -5.65 29.21 -5.49
CA SER A 66 -4.47 28.93 -4.68
C SER A 66 -3.29 28.45 -5.51
N PHE A 67 -3.49 28.10 -6.77
CA PHE A 67 -2.47 27.50 -7.61
C PHE A 67 -2.12 28.39 -8.82
N ILE A 68 -0.84 28.41 -9.15
CA ILE A 68 -0.29 29.04 -10.35
C ILE A 68 0.15 27.90 -11.27
N GLY A 69 -0.32 27.93 -12.52
CA GLY A 69 0.04 26.94 -13.55
C GLY A 69 1.15 27.43 -14.46
N VAL A 70 2.07 26.53 -14.80
CA VAL A 70 3.05 26.70 -15.88
C VAL A 70 2.86 25.54 -16.84
N ASP A 71 2.48 25.85 -18.09
CA ASP A 71 2.08 24.86 -19.10
C ASP A 71 0.92 23.94 -18.65
N MET A 72 0.19 24.38 -17.63
CA MET A 72 -1.03 23.78 -17.13
C MET A 72 -2.07 24.85 -16.85
N THR A 73 -3.34 24.53 -17.09
CA THR A 73 -4.47 25.37 -16.68
C THR A 73 -5.18 24.74 -15.49
N VAL A 74 -5.53 25.59 -14.53
CA VAL A 74 -6.37 25.23 -13.40
C VAL A 74 -7.80 25.57 -13.74
N SER A 75 -8.73 24.63 -13.54
CA SER A 75 -10.16 24.91 -13.71
C SER A 75 -10.61 25.99 -12.74
N ASN A 76 -11.50 26.87 -13.15
CA ASN A 76 -12.04 27.93 -12.29
C ASN A 76 -13.02 27.39 -11.22
N GLU A 77 -13.47 26.16 -11.36
CA GLU A 77 -14.43 25.52 -10.46
C GLU A 77 -13.84 24.26 -9.83
N LEU A 78 -14.23 24.00 -8.60
CA LEU A 78 -13.97 22.73 -7.94
C LEU A 78 -14.85 21.64 -8.53
N VAL A 79 -14.33 20.43 -8.59
CA VAL A 79 -15.04 19.26 -9.10
C VAL A 79 -15.06 18.18 -8.02
N ASP A 80 -16.25 17.64 -7.74
CA ASP A 80 -16.36 16.48 -6.87
C ASP A 80 -16.12 15.21 -7.67
N VAL A 81 -15.18 14.39 -7.18
CA VAL A 81 -14.78 13.13 -7.79
C VAL A 81 -14.96 12.02 -6.76
N TYR A 82 -15.66 10.96 -7.14
CA TYR A 82 -15.88 9.83 -6.26
C TYR A 82 -14.59 9.06 -6.02
N ASP A 83 -14.19 8.97 -4.75
CA ASP A 83 -13.06 8.18 -4.28
C ASP A 83 -13.51 6.76 -3.99
N GLU A 84 -13.15 5.86 -4.86
CA GLU A 84 -13.54 4.46 -4.78
C GLU A 84 -12.87 3.72 -3.60
N ILE A 85 -11.72 4.22 -3.11
CA ILE A 85 -10.97 3.62 -2.00
C ILE A 85 -11.64 3.94 -0.67
N TYR A 86 -12.00 5.20 -0.46
CA TYR A 86 -12.62 5.67 0.78
C TYR A 86 -14.15 5.79 0.70
N LYS A 87 -14.72 5.51 -0.47
CA LYS A 87 -16.18 5.52 -0.73
C LYS A 87 -16.85 6.84 -0.37
N CYS A 88 -16.25 7.93 -0.76
CA CYS A 88 -16.76 9.27 -0.54
C CYS A 88 -16.43 10.16 -1.74
N ASP A 89 -17.21 11.23 -1.92
CA ASP A 89 -16.85 12.28 -2.84
C ASP A 89 -15.73 13.14 -2.27
N ARG A 90 -14.76 13.49 -3.13
CA ARG A 90 -13.66 14.39 -2.80
C ARG A 90 -13.70 15.60 -3.69
N THR A 91 -13.67 16.75 -3.06
CA THR A 91 -13.55 18.02 -3.77
C THR A 91 -12.13 18.19 -4.28
N CYS A 92 -11.98 18.40 -5.58
CA CYS A 92 -10.72 18.46 -6.31
C CYS A 92 -10.57 19.75 -7.09
N VAL A 93 -9.32 20.19 -7.24
CA VAL A 93 -8.91 21.10 -8.31
C VAL A 93 -8.62 20.26 -9.55
N LYS A 94 -9.33 20.54 -10.64
CA LYS A 94 -9.06 19.92 -11.95
C LYS A 94 -7.95 20.69 -12.66
N VAL A 95 -6.97 19.99 -13.14
CA VAL A 95 -5.78 20.53 -13.79
C VAL A 95 -5.62 19.91 -15.17
N ASN A 96 -5.53 20.74 -16.18
CA ASN A 96 -5.34 20.32 -17.57
C ASN A 96 -3.95 20.70 -18.05
N ARG A 97 -3.30 19.80 -18.71
CA ARG A 97 -2.04 20.02 -19.38
C ARG A 97 -2.28 20.81 -20.68
N THR A 98 -1.45 21.83 -20.98
CA THR A 98 -1.58 22.66 -22.19
C THR A 98 -0.55 22.33 -23.26
N ILE A 99 0.46 21.52 -22.93
CA ILE A 99 1.53 21.10 -23.82
C ILE A 99 1.53 19.59 -24.02
N SER A 100 1.91 19.13 -25.20
CA SER A 100 1.96 17.71 -25.55
C SER A 100 3.27 17.02 -25.12
N SER A 101 4.31 17.79 -24.81
CA SER A 101 5.61 17.26 -24.40
C SER A 101 6.26 18.18 -23.37
N GLY A 102 7.21 17.65 -22.61
CA GLY A 102 7.93 18.42 -21.60
C GLY A 102 7.29 18.36 -20.22
N ARG A 103 7.70 19.25 -19.36
CA ARG A 103 7.27 19.33 -17.96
C ARG A 103 6.23 20.43 -17.79
N ALA A 104 5.13 20.13 -17.14
CA ALA A 104 4.08 21.08 -16.85
C ALA A 104 3.66 20.94 -15.38
N TRP A 105 3.43 22.03 -14.66
CA TRP A 105 3.11 21.99 -13.23
C TRP A 105 2.12 23.06 -12.78
N ILE A 106 1.51 22.77 -11.64
CA ILE A 106 0.85 23.78 -10.80
C ILE A 106 1.56 23.87 -9.46
N THR A 107 1.67 25.08 -8.93
CA THR A 107 2.32 25.32 -7.64
C THR A 107 1.50 26.24 -6.75
N THR A 108 1.71 26.11 -5.45
CA THR A 108 1.21 27.03 -4.42
C THR A 108 2.35 27.44 -3.50
N ASN A 109 2.33 28.69 -3.03
CA ASN A 109 3.34 29.22 -2.13
C ASN A 109 3.12 28.74 -0.69
N THR A 110 4.19 28.50 0.04
CA THR A 110 4.18 28.01 1.42
C THR A 110 4.06 29.11 2.48
N LYS A 111 3.73 30.34 2.10
CA LYS A 111 3.66 31.54 2.98
C LYS A 111 4.97 31.89 3.70
N SER A 112 5.69 30.92 4.20
CA SER A 112 7.05 31.00 4.74
C SER A 112 7.83 29.76 4.29
N PRO A 113 9.16 29.83 4.14
CA PRO A 113 9.95 28.65 3.79
C PRO A 113 9.73 27.51 4.77
N ILE A 114 9.64 26.29 4.24
CA ILE A 114 9.49 25.06 5.05
C ILE A 114 10.70 24.15 4.85
N ASN A 115 11.12 23.48 5.93
CA ASN A 115 12.14 22.45 5.89
C ASN A 115 11.47 21.10 5.69
N ILE A 116 11.83 20.39 4.61
CA ILE A 116 11.20 19.12 4.22
C ILE A 116 12.10 17.91 4.46
N ASN A 117 13.30 18.08 5.02
CA ASN A 117 14.26 16.98 5.23
C ASN A 117 13.72 15.87 6.13
N ASN A 118 12.87 16.19 7.09
CA ASN A 118 12.28 15.23 8.02
C ASN A 118 10.75 15.17 7.86
N CYS A 119 10.30 15.14 6.62
CA CYS A 119 8.87 15.14 6.29
C CYS A 119 8.48 13.94 5.46
N HIS A 120 7.21 13.61 5.54
CA HIS A 120 6.51 12.86 4.51
C HIS A 120 5.48 13.76 3.82
N VAL A 121 5.14 13.39 2.59
CA VAL A 121 4.07 14.02 1.83
C VAL A 121 2.85 13.12 1.80
N SER A 122 1.70 13.67 2.16
CA SER A 122 0.39 13.07 1.92
C SER A 122 -0.19 13.69 0.66
N LEU A 123 -0.31 12.88 -0.39
CA LEU A 123 -0.79 13.29 -1.69
C LEU A 123 -1.99 12.45 -2.11
N SER A 124 -3.08 13.10 -2.50
CA SER A 124 -4.26 12.44 -3.04
C SER A 124 -4.68 13.09 -4.35
N PHE A 125 -4.73 12.31 -5.41
CA PHE A 125 -5.13 12.78 -6.74
C PHE A 125 -5.82 11.68 -7.53
N ALA A 126 -6.61 12.07 -8.54
CA ALA A 126 -7.18 11.14 -9.50
C ALA A 126 -6.72 11.46 -10.92
N ILE A 127 -6.61 10.43 -11.74
CA ILE A 127 -6.27 10.52 -13.17
C ILE A 127 -7.14 9.58 -14.01
N GLY A 128 -7.16 9.81 -15.33
CA GLY A 128 -7.78 8.90 -16.29
C GLY A 128 -9.31 8.88 -16.24
N LEU A 129 -9.95 9.88 -15.64
CA LEU A 129 -11.42 9.95 -15.55
C LEU A 129 -12.07 10.35 -16.87
N ASP A 130 -11.38 11.16 -17.66
CA ASP A 130 -11.92 11.80 -18.88
C ASP A 130 -11.35 11.20 -20.17
N THR A 131 -10.40 10.27 -20.10
CA THR A 131 -9.70 9.74 -21.27
C THR A 131 -9.90 8.24 -21.43
N GLN A 132 -10.22 7.82 -22.64
CA GLN A 132 -10.19 6.41 -23.05
C GLN A 132 -8.79 5.97 -23.51
N ASP A 133 -7.83 6.92 -23.59
CA ASP A 133 -6.51 6.69 -24.16
C ASP A 133 -5.51 6.21 -23.12
N ASP A 134 -4.62 5.31 -23.56
CA ASP A 134 -3.52 4.72 -22.76
C ASP A 134 -2.43 5.71 -22.35
N GLU A 135 -2.50 6.97 -22.81
CA GLU A 135 -1.53 8.02 -22.50
C GLU A 135 -1.84 8.73 -21.18
N ARG A 136 -1.41 8.11 -20.09
CA ARG A 136 -1.55 8.67 -18.73
C ARG A 136 -0.37 9.56 -18.40
N PRO A 137 -0.59 10.67 -17.66
CA PRO A 137 0.51 11.52 -17.25
C PRO A 137 1.38 10.79 -16.19
N ILE A 138 2.69 10.98 -16.30
CA ILE A 138 3.58 10.71 -15.18
C ILE A 138 3.38 11.86 -14.18
N VAL A 139 2.94 11.55 -12.97
CA VAL A 139 2.72 12.55 -11.92
C VAL A 139 3.96 12.59 -11.01
N ALA A 140 4.37 13.81 -10.67
CA ALA A 140 5.47 14.08 -9.78
C ALA A 140 5.09 15.20 -8.81
N ILE A 141 5.75 15.26 -7.67
CA ILE A 141 5.75 16.43 -6.80
C ILE A 141 6.80 17.39 -7.32
N VAL A 142 6.46 18.67 -7.41
CA VAL A 142 7.43 19.72 -7.73
C VAL A 142 7.63 20.62 -6.51
N LEU A 143 8.88 20.92 -6.20
CA LEU A 143 9.33 21.74 -5.07
C LEU A 143 10.24 22.85 -5.58
N PHE A 144 10.13 24.02 -4.98
CA PHE A 144 11.00 25.15 -5.30
C PHE A 144 11.54 25.78 -4.00
N SER A 145 12.82 26.06 -3.97
CA SER A 145 13.50 26.80 -2.90
C SER A 145 13.81 28.26 -3.32
N GLY A 146 13.12 28.78 -4.31
CA GLY A 146 13.30 30.11 -4.88
C GLY A 146 12.25 30.40 -5.93
N ASP A 147 12.64 31.11 -7.00
CA ASP A 147 11.74 31.40 -8.12
C ASP A 147 11.33 30.11 -8.84
N TYR A 148 10.03 29.88 -8.99
CA TYR A 148 9.47 28.71 -9.68
C TYR A 148 9.81 28.65 -11.17
N ASN A 149 10.37 29.70 -11.76
CA ASN A 149 10.90 29.72 -13.11
C ASN A 149 12.39 29.29 -13.19
N ASP A 150 13.08 29.20 -12.05
CA ASP A 150 14.50 28.82 -12.02
C ASP A 150 14.65 27.31 -11.79
N ALA A 151 15.12 26.61 -12.82
CA ALA A 151 15.36 25.18 -12.76
C ALA A 151 16.44 24.78 -11.76
N ASN A 152 17.37 25.69 -11.40
CA ASN A 152 18.43 25.41 -10.42
C ASN A 152 17.89 25.28 -8.99
N HIS A 153 16.78 25.96 -8.69
CA HIS A 153 16.13 25.95 -7.38
C HIS A 153 14.92 24.99 -7.30
N ARG A 154 14.85 24.03 -8.19
CA ARG A 154 13.71 23.12 -8.32
C ARG A 154 14.11 21.67 -8.06
N ALA A 155 13.22 20.90 -7.37
CA ALA A 155 13.24 19.45 -7.35
C ALA A 155 11.94 18.89 -7.91
N ILE A 156 12.04 17.83 -8.72
CA ILE A 156 10.90 17.08 -9.25
C ILE A 156 11.03 15.64 -8.80
N LEU A 157 10.09 15.20 -7.97
CA LEU A 157 10.07 13.89 -7.33
C LEU A 157 8.95 13.06 -7.96
N ARG A 158 9.29 12.07 -8.76
CA ARG A 158 8.30 11.19 -9.39
C ARG A 158 7.59 10.35 -8.36
N VAL A 159 6.27 10.37 -8.35
CA VAL A 159 5.43 9.59 -7.44
C VAL A 159 4.48 8.64 -8.14
N TYR A 160 4.27 8.81 -9.45
CA TYR A 160 3.41 7.94 -10.25
C TYR A 160 3.92 7.85 -11.69
N TYR A 161 4.01 6.62 -12.20
CA TYR A 161 4.41 6.32 -13.56
C TYR A 161 3.19 5.94 -14.41
N GLY A 162 2.74 6.84 -15.27
CA GLY A 162 1.55 6.64 -16.12
C GLY A 162 1.70 5.67 -17.28
N ALA A 163 2.95 5.32 -17.64
CA ALA A 163 3.24 4.59 -18.88
C ALA A 163 3.02 3.08 -18.84
N ILE A 164 2.61 2.51 -17.70
CA ILE A 164 2.45 1.07 -17.59
C ILE A 164 0.99 0.72 -17.86
N ALA A 165 0.77 0.02 -18.94
CA ALA A 165 -0.48 -0.24 -19.65
C ALA A 165 -1.64 -0.89 -18.85
N ASN A 166 -1.50 -1.11 -17.56
CA ASN A 166 -2.50 -1.80 -16.73
C ASN A 166 -2.94 -1.01 -15.50
N TYR A 167 -2.61 0.31 -15.43
CA TYR A 167 -2.94 1.11 -14.26
C TYR A 167 -4.29 1.78 -14.37
N ARG A 168 -4.90 1.82 -13.21
CA ARG A 168 -6.26 2.25 -12.97
C ARG A 168 -6.52 3.71 -13.29
N ASN A 169 -7.74 3.98 -13.70
CA ASN A 169 -8.36 5.29 -13.61
C ASN A 169 -8.93 5.46 -12.20
N GLY A 170 -8.84 6.62 -11.63
CA GLY A 170 -9.38 6.92 -10.31
C GLY A 170 -8.37 7.52 -9.34
N PHE A 171 -8.68 7.43 -8.04
CA PHE A 171 -7.87 8.02 -6.99
C PHE A 171 -6.61 7.22 -6.63
N PHE A 172 -5.55 7.99 -6.33
CA PHE A 172 -4.31 7.52 -5.72
C PHE A 172 -4.10 8.27 -4.40
N HIS A 173 -3.76 7.54 -3.37
CA HIS A 173 -3.39 8.07 -2.06
C HIS A 173 -1.98 7.60 -1.74
N MET A 174 -1.10 8.54 -1.47
CA MET A 174 0.31 8.28 -1.21
C MET A 174 0.77 9.03 0.01
N ASN A 175 1.44 8.32 0.91
CA ASN A 175 2.17 8.91 2.02
C ASN A 175 3.61 8.43 1.88
N LEU A 176 4.49 9.34 1.47
CA LEU A 176 5.86 9.01 1.09
C LEU A 176 6.85 9.88 1.84
N ALA A 177 7.90 9.27 2.37
CA ALA A 177 9.03 9.99 2.95
C ALA A 177 9.75 10.81 1.86
N ILE A 178 9.99 12.08 2.13
CA ILE A 178 10.58 13.01 1.14
C ILE A 178 12.08 12.82 0.98
N LYS A 179 12.83 12.64 2.07
CA LYS A 179 14.30 12.52 2.03
C LYS A 179 14.79 11.43 1.07
N PRO A 180 14.22 10.20 1.07
CA PRO A 180 14.61 9.18 0.10
C PRO A 180 14.30 9.57 -1.35
N LEU A 181 13.21 10.28 -1.59
CA LEU A 181 12.86 10.77 -2.92
C LEU A 181 13.86 11.82 -3.44
N LEU A 182 14.44 12.64 -2.56
CA LEU A 182 15.50 13.60 -2.90
C LEU A 182 16.83 12.91 -3.21
N ASN A 183 17.10 11.76 -2.62
CA ASN A 183 18.34 11.01 -2.82
C ASN A 183 18.27 10.08 -4.05
N GLN A 184 17.17 10.09 -4.80
CA GLN A 184 16.99 9.23 -5.96
C GLN A 184 17.86 9.61 -7.15
N TRP A 185 18.11 8.63 -7.98
CA TRP A 185 18.91 8.61 -9.20
C TRP A 185 18.58 9.68 -10.27
N HIS A 186 17.63 10.53 -10.03
CA HIS A 186 17.23 11.57 -10.96
C HIS A 186 17.91 12.91 -10.64
N SER A 187 19.24 12.89 -10.62
CA SER A 187 20.04 14.11 -10.47
C SER A 187 19.73 15.18 -11.53
N ASP A 188 19.18 14.78 -12.67
CA ASP A 188 18.66 15.69 -13.71
C ASP A 188 17.38 16.42 -13.32
N MET A 189 16.71 15.99 -12.28
CA MET A 189 15.46 16.56 -11.77
C MET A 189 15.63 17.39 -10.50
N ILE A 190 16.79 17.37 -9.89
CA ILE A 190 17.12 18.21 -8.73
C ILE A 190 18.13 19.26 -9.19
N GLY A 191 17.71 20.52 -9.13
CA GLY A 191 18.54 21.65 -9.49
C GLY A 191 19.73 21.80 -8.55
N SER A 192 20.84 22.27 -9.07
CA SER A 192 22.14 22.37 -8.35
C SER A 192 22.11 23.31 -7.13
N GLN A 193 21.10 24.17 -7.02
CA GLN A 193 20.91 25.13 -5.93
C GLN A 193 19.61 24.88 -5.17
N PHE A 194 18.96 23.72 -5.36
CA PHE A 194 17.77 23.36 -4.60
C PHE A 194 18.12 23.17 -3.13
N ASP A 195 17.37 23.86 -2.28
CA ASP A 195 17.55 23.82 -0.83
C ASP A 195 16.30 23.25 -0.15
N ALA A 196 16.42 22.02 0.34
CA ALA A 196 15.33 21.30 1.01
C ALA A 196 14.96 21.88 2.39
N GLU A 197 15.81 22.76 2.96
CA GLU A 197 15.51 23.45 4.22
C GLU A 197 14.70 24.73 4.02
N ASN A 198 14.66 25.23 2.79
CA ASN A 198 14.04 26.52 2.47
C ASN A 198 13.06 26.42 1.28
N VAL A 199 12.16 25.44 1.29
CA VAL A 199 11.16 25.29 0.23
C VAL A 199 10.08 26.35 0.35
N THR A 200 9.91 27.14 -0.71
CA THR A 200 8.99 28.30 -0.79
C THR A 200 7.74 28.04 -1.61
N SER A 201 7.76 27.03 -2.48
CA SER A 201 6.60 26.63 -3.26
C SER A 201 6.59 25.13 -3.48
N VAL A 202 5.38 24.56 -3.46
CA VAL A 202 5.15 23.12 -3.64
C VAL A 202 4.00 22.92 -4.63
N GLY A 203 3.98 21.77 -5.32
CA GLY A 203 2.92 21.48 -6.25
C GLY A 203 2.99 20.10 -6.86
N ILE A 204 2.21 19.89 -7.91
CA ILE A 204 2.27 18.70 -8.75
C ILE A 204 2.76 19.05 -10.15
N CYS A 205 3.52 18.12 -10.71
CA CYS A 205 4.08 18.20 -12.06
C CYS A 205 3.61 17.00 -12.87
N THR A 206 3.36 17.19 -14.16
CA THR A 206 3.23 16.09 -15.12
C THR A 206 4.43 16.12 -16.07
N LEU A 207 5.07 14.98 -16.26
CA LEU A 207 6.30 14.86 -17.05
C LEU A 207 6.03 14.43 -18.49
N SER A 208 4.95 13.70 -18.72
CA SER A 208 4.49 13.23 -20.02
C SER A 208 2.97 13.04 -19.97
N GLY A 209 2.39 12.77 -21.11
CA GLY A 209 0.96 12.54 -21.26
C GLY A 209 0.37 13.42 -22.37
N SER A 210 -0.84 13.09 -22.82
CA SER A 210 -1.56 13.90 -23.82
C SER A 210 -2.05 15.22 -23.20
N GLN A 211 -2.34 16.19 -24.06
CA GLN A 211 -2.98 17.45 -23.64
C GLN A 211 -4.37 17.24 -23.02
N SER A 212 -5.00 16.11 -23.29
CA SER A 212 -6.31 15.73 -22.73
C SER A 212 -6.22 15.06 -21.35
N ALA A 213 -5.02 14.75 -20.86
CA ALA A 213 -4.84 14.10 -19.59
C ALA A 213 -5.05 15.06 -18.42
N ASN A 214 -6.17 14.90 -17.73
CA ASN A 214 -6.51 15.69 -16.56
C ASN A 214 -5.98 15.04 -15.28
N VAL A 215 -5.56 15.88 -14.34
CA VAL A 215 -5.27 15.49 -12.97
C VAL A 215 -6.24 16.20 -12.03
N TYR A 216 -6.80 15.45 -11.09
CA TYR A 216 -7.73 15.97 -10.09
C TYR A 216 -7.05 15.90 -8.73
N LEU A 217 -6.58 17.03 -8.22
CA LEU A 217 -5.85 17.12 -6.96
C LEU A 217 -6.83 17.39 -5.80
N SER A 218 -6.86 16.50 -4.81
CA SER A 218 -7.71 16.67 -3.62
C SER A 218 -6.92 16.90 -2.33
N ASN A 219 -5.64 16.50 -2.26
CA ASN A 219 -4.78 16.75 -1.10
C ASN A 219 -3.31 16.85 -1.51
N LEU A 220 -2.63 17.83 -0.92
CA LEU A 220 -1.17 17.96 -0.94
C LEU A 220 -0.75 18.56 0.40
N GLU A 221 -0.16 17.73 1.25
CA GLU A 221 0.19 18.10 2.61
C GLU A 221 1.56 17.54 3.00
N PHE A 222 2.39 18.35 3.64
CA PHE A 222 3.67 17.94 4.20
C PHE A 222 3.53 17.86 5.71
N ARG A 223 3.93 16.73 6.27
CA ARG A 223 3.84 16.44 7.71
C ARG A 223 5.17 16.01 8.26
N GLU A 224 5.39 16.29 9.51
CA GLU A 224 6.59 15.88 10.25
C GLU A 224 6.62 14.35 10.42
N ASN A 225 7.81 13.74 10.26
CA ASN A 225 7.99 12.33 10.56
C ASN A 225 8.13 12.13 12.07
N ILE A 226 7.31 11.29 12.65
CA ILE A 226 7.29 11.02 14.10
C ILE A 226 7.56 9.54 14.43
N THR A 227 7.70 8.69 13.41
CA THR A 227 7.93 7.25 13.58
C THR A 227 9.41 6.89 13.65
N LYS A 228 9.70 5.70 14.17
CA LYS A 228 11.08 5.21 14.28
C LYS A 228 11.64 4.64 12.98
N GLY A 229 10.78 4.46 11.98
CA GLY A 229 11.16 3.80 10.74
C GLY A 229 11.42 2.30 10.91
N GLY A 230 11.29 1.58 9.82
CA GLY A 230 11.51 0.14 9.86
C GLY A 230 11.26 -0.60 8.56
N CYS A 231 11.12 -1.90 8.68
CA CYS A 231 10.96 -2.82 7.56
C CYS A 231 9.77 -3.76 7.78
N LEU A 232 8.98 -3.94 6.72
CA LEU A 232 7.96 -4.98 6.61
C LEU A 232 8.40 -5.96 5.54
N ILE A 233 8.53 -7.24 5.89
CA ILE A 233 8.83 -8.32 4.95
C ILE A 233 7.55 -9.08 4.67
N VAL A 234 7.18 -9.15 3.39
CA VAL A 234 6.00 -9.89 2.91
C VAL A 234 6.46 -11.00 1.99
N ILE A 235 5.93 -12.22 2.21
CA ILE A 235 6.23 -13.38 1.38
C ILE A 235 4.92 -13.97 0.86
N ASP A 236 4.78 -13.99 -0.46
CA ASP A 236 3.58 -14.47 -1.12
C ASP A 236 3.64 -15.95 -1.53
N ASN A 237 2.47 -16.54 -1.75
CA ASN A 237 2.20 -17.87 -2.35
C ASN A 237 2.35 -19.09 -1.44
N MET A 238 3.02 -19.06 -0.30
CA MET A 238 3.20 -20.16 0.66
C MET A 238 3.62 -21.49 0.00
N ASN A 239 4.58 -21.47 -0.93
CA ASN A 239 5.16 -22.69 -1.48
C ASN A 239 6.10 -23.39 -0.46
N GLU A 240 6.74 -24.50 -0.87
CA GLU A 240 7.63 -25.30 0.00
C GLU A 240 8.82 -24.55 0.58
N ASN A 241 9.25 -23.47 -0.07
CA ASN A 241 10.40 -22.70 0.37
C ASN A 241 10.03 -21.62 1.40
N VAL A 242 8.77 -21.18 1.45
CA VAL A 242 8.34 -20.10 2.36
C VAL A 242 8.60 -20.46 3.82
N PRO A 243 8.32 -21.71 4.31
CA PRO A 243 8.70 -22.10 5.66
C PRO A 243 10.20 -21.97 5.93
N LEU A 244 11.06 -22.35 4.97
CA LEU A 244 12.52 -22.22 5.12
C LEU A 244 12.95 -20.74 5.20
N MET A 245 12.34 -19.89 4.41
CA MET A 245 12.58 -18.44 4.43
C MET A 245 12.14 -17.83 5.76
N ALA A 246 10.95 -18.17 6.22
CA ALA A 246 10.38 -17.68 7.47
C ALA A 246 11.18 -18.16 8.70
N ASP A 247 11.54 -19.44 8.74
CA ASP A 247 12.34 -20.02 9.81
C ASP A 247 13.72 -19.35 9.92
N TYR A 248 14.36 -19.07 8.77
CA TYR A 248 15.63 -18.36 8.78
C TYR A 248 15.48 -16.92 9.27
N ALA A 249 14.47 -16.18 8.79
CA ALA A 249 14.18 -14.83 9.27
C ALA A 249 13.93 -14.81 10.77
N LYS A 250 13.11 -15.75 11.28
CA LYS A 250 12.83 -15.90 12.72
C LYS A 250 14.07 -16.19 13.54
N SER A 251 15.02 -16.97 13.01
CA SER A 251 16.31 -17.24 13.68
C SER A 251 17.15 -15.97 13.90
N LYS A 252 16.85 -14.89 13.17
CA LYS A 252 17.45 -13.54 13.30
C LYS A 252 16.54 -12.55 14.04
N GLY A 253 15.44 -13.03 14.64
CA GLY A 253 14.48 -12.19 15.35
C GLY A 253 13.54 -11.42 14.45
N ILE A 254 13.41 -11.80 13.17
CA ILE A 254 12.57 -11.12 12.17
C ILE A 254 11.30 -11.92 11.95
N GLU A 255 10.15 -11.28 12.15
CA GLU A 255 8.83 -11.80 11.82
C GLU A 255 8.38 -11.29 10.46
N CYS A 256 7.75 -12.16 9.68
CA CYS A 256 7.29 -11.86 8.32
C CYS A 256 5.77 -11.88 8.24
N SER A 257 5.21 -11.19 7.25
CA SER A 257 3.81 -11.34 6.87
C SER A 257 3.71 -12.27 5.67
N LEU A 258 2.94 -13.35 5.82
CA LEU A 258 2.89 -14.46 4.88
C LEU A 258 1.49 -14.55 4.27
N SER A 259 1.38 -14.36 2.97
CA SER A 259 0.10 -14.47 2.29
C SER A 259 -0.17 -15.90 1.82
N ILE A 260 -1.42 -16.37 2.03
CA ILE A 260 -1.80 -17.76 1.76
C ILE A 260 -2.91 -17.87 0.73
N ILE A 261 -2.83 -18.96 -0.04
CA ILE A 261 -3.83 -19.35 -1.05
C ILE A 261 -4.49 -20.65 -0.57
N PRO A 262 -5.70 -20.60 0.03
CA PRO A 262 -6.34 -21.78 0.60
C PRO A 262 -6.51 -22.94 -0.36
N TYR A 263 -6.80 -22.68 -1.63
CA TYR A 263 -6.94 -23.73 -2.64
C TYR A 263 -5.69 -24.59 -2.79
N PHE A 264 -4.52 -23.97 -2.74
CA PHE A 264 -3.27 -24.71 -2.87
C PHE A 264 -2.99 -25.56 -1.63
N ILE A 265 -3.26 -25.03 -0.44
CA ILE A 265 -3.12 -25.77 0.82
C ILE A 265 -4.06 -26.99 0.83
N ILE A 266 -5.34 -26.81 0.43
CA ILE A 266 -6.33 -27.90 0.41
C ILE A 266 -5.97 -28.98 -0.62
N THR A 267 -5.46 -28.60 -1.77
CA THR A 267 -5.17 -29.53 -2.88
C THR A 267 -3.75 -30.13 -2.82
N GLY A 268 -2.89 -29.64 -1.89
CA GLY A 268 -1.49 -30.03 -1.83
C GLY A 268 -0.66 -29.52 -3.03
N LYS A 269 -1.15 -28.54 -3.78
CA LYS A 269 -0.42 -27.97 -4.91
C LYS A 269 0.75 -27.09 -4.50
N THR A 270 0.69 -26.51 -3.29
CA THR A 270 1.84 -25.97 -2.61
C THR A 270 2.25 -26.95 -1.56
N HIS A 271 3.52 -27.11 -1.36
CA HIS A 271 4.04 -28.13 -0.46
C HIS A 271 3.86 -27.80 1.03
N SER A 272 3.27 -26.62 1.34
CA SER A 272 2.98 -26.23 2.73
C SER A 272 1.61 -26.76 3.17
N SER A 273 1.62 -27.60 4.19
CA SER A 273 0.39 -28.10 4.81
C SER A 273 -0.23 -27.06 5.75
N LEU A 274 -1.51 -27.24 6.09
CA LEU A 274 -2.20 -26.40 7.07
C LEU A 274 -1.47 -26.37 8.44
N ASP A 275 -0.88 -27.50 8.85
CA ASP A 275 -0.15 -27.58 10.12
C ASP A 275 1.14 -26.75 10.08
N VAL A 276 1.83 -26.71 8.93
CA VAL A 276 2.99 -25.82 8.73
C VAL A 276 2.56 -24.36 8.81
N VAL A 277 1.44 -23.98 8.20
CA VAL A 277 0.94 -22.59 8.25
C VAL A 277 0.56 -22.20 9.70
N LYS A 278 -0.06 -23.10 10.46
CA LYS A 278 -0.37 -22.87 11.87
C LYS A 278 0.89 -22.70 12.72
N ARG A 279 1.89 -23.56 12.51
CA ARG A 279 3.19 -23.44 13.19
C ARG A 279 3.82 -22.08 12.92
N LEU A 280 3.86 -21.63 11.67
CA LEU A 280 4.42 -20.32 11.31
C LEU A 280 3.69 -19.17 12.00
N LYS A 281 2.35 -19.26 12.14
CA LYS A 281 1.59 -18.31 12.95
C LYS A 281 2.00 -18.36 14.42
N ASP A 282 2.12 -19.55 15.00
CA ASP A 282 2.51 -19.74 16.41
C ASP A 282 3.94 -19.24 16.66
N ASP A 283 4.81 -19.26 15.65
CA ASP A 283 6.15 -18.68 15.65
C ASP A 283 6.16 -17.15 15.56
N GLY A 284 5.01 -16.48 15.41
CA GLY A 284 4.85 -15.02 15.38
C GLY A 284 4.72 -14.42 14.00
N HIS A 285 4.76 -15.23 12.93
CA HIS A 285 4.53 -14.72 11.58
C HIS A 285 3.05 -14.37 11.36
N PHE A 286 2.78 -13.26 10.69
CA PHE A 286 1.41 -12.86 10.41
C PHE A 286 0.86 -13.51 9.13
N ILE A 287 -0.27 -14.21 9.21
CA ILE A 287 -0.88 -14.93 8.09
C ILE A 287 -2.04 -14.12 7.52
N PHE A 288 -2.01 -13.83 6.21
CA PHE A 288 -3.05 -13.03 5.58
C PHE A 288 -3.48 -13.55 4.20
N ASN A 289 -4.50 -12.92 3.60
CA ASN A 289 -5.27 -13.43 2.48
C ASN A 289 -4.63 -13.10 1.12
N HIS A 290 -4.40 -14.13 0.30
CA HIS A 290 -3.94 -13.99 -1.09
C HIS A 290 -4.97 -14.52 -2.10
N THR A 291 -6.26 -14.33 -1.80
CA THR A 291 -7.41 -14.92 -2.50
C THR A 291 -7.51 -16.44 -2.35
N PHE A 292 -8.64 -17.03 -2.78
CA PHE A 292 -8.84 -18.47 -2.62
C PHE A 292 -8.08 -19.30 -3.65
N SER A 293 -8.17 -18.89 -4.92
CA SER A 293 -7.68 -19.66 -6.05
C SER A 293 -6.41 -19.13 -6.70
N HIS A 294 -6.00 -17.90 -6.37
CA HIS A 294 -4.94 -17.15 -7.08
C HIS A 294 -5.26 -16.89 -8.56
N ASN A 295 -6.51 -17.06 -8.95
CA ASN A 295 -6.93 -16.95 -10.35
C ASN A 295 -7.74 -15.67 -10.59
N ILE A 296 -7.17 -14.52 -10.19
CA ILE A 296 -7.79 -13.23 -10.47
C ILE A 296 -7.24 -12.72 -11.80
N SER A 297 -8.14 -12.50 -12.76
CA SER A 297 -7.81 -11.98 -14.08
C SER A 297 -8.52 -10.65 -14.34
N ALA A 298 -7.99 -9.87 -15.28
CA ALA A 298 -8.61 -8.61 -15.70
C ALA A 298 -10.05 -8.76 -16.25
N ASN A 299 -10.43 -9.97 -16.65
CA ASN A 299 -11.75 -10.27 -17.22
C ASN A 299 -12.77 -10.76 -16.19
N MET A 300 -12.37 -10.94 -14.92
CA MET A 300 -13.33 -11.36 -13.89
C MET A 300 -14.28 -10.22 -13.54
N THR A 301 -15.54 -10.60 -13.35
CA THR A 301 -16.56 -9.69 -12.84
C THR A 301 -16.33 -9.39 -11.36
N TYR A 302 -16.94 -8.32 -10.87
CA TYR A 302 -16.89 -7.97 -9.44
C TYR A 302 -17.34 -9.14 -8.56
N ASP A 303 -18.45 -9.81 -8.93
CA ASP A 303 -19.01 -10.91 -8.14
C ASP A 303 -18.07 -12.12 -8.09
N GLU A 304 -17.39 -12.44 -9.18
CA GLU A 304 -16.39 -13.52 -9.23
C GLU A 304 -15.19 -13.23 -8.34
N VAL A 305 -14.67 -12.00 -8.37
CA VAL A 305 -13.57 -11.56 -7.49
C VAL A 305 -14.00 -11.62 -6.02
N MET A 306 -15.19 -11.11 -5.70
CA MET A 306 -15.72 -11.12 -4.33
C MET A 306 -15.99 -12.54 -3.82
N GLN A 307 -16.49 -13.44 -4.67
CA GLN A 307 -16.69 -14.85 -4.29
C GLN A 307 -15.38 -15.54 -3.96
N ASP A 308 -14.34 -15.33 -4.77
CA ASP A 308 -13.03 -15.93 -4.53
C ASP A 308 -12.42 -15.38 -3.23
N TYR A 309 -12.45 -14.08 -3.04
CA TYR A 309 -11.96 -13.40 -1.84
C TYR A 309 -12.70 -13.85 -0.57
N GLU A 310 -14.04 -13.81 -0.57
CA GLU A 310 -14.86 -14.21 0.60
C GLU A 310 -14.72 -15.70 0.91
N LYS A 311 -14.50 -16.53 -0.10
CA LYS A 311 -14.22 -17.95 0.08
C LYS A 311 -12.89 -18.17 0.84
N ALA A 312 -11.87 -17.41 0.48
CA ALA A 312 -10.59 -17.42 1.21
C ALA A 312 -10.77 -16.94 2.65
N ALA A 313 -11.42 -15.79 2.84
CA ALA A 313 -11.65 -15.22 4.17
C ALA A 313 -12.40 -16.19 5.10
N ARG A 314 -13.46 -16.82 4.62
CA ARG A 314 -14.21 -17.84 5.38
C ARG A 314 -13.37 -19.06 5.75
N TRP A 315 -12.53 -19.52 4.80
CA TRP A 315 -11.64 -20.65 5.07
C TRP A 315 -10.59 -20.27 6.13
N MET A 316 -10.00 -19.09 6.02
CA MET A 316 -9.02 -18.58 6.97
C MET A 316 -9.61 -18.45 8.40
N ILE A 317 -10.79 -17.87 8.54
CA ILE A 317 -11.49 -17.75 9.82
C ILE A 317 -11.70 -19.13 10.47
N ARG A 318 -12.18 -20.11 9.69
CA ARG A 318 -12.41 -21.50 10.18
C ARG A 318 -11.13 -22.20 10.62
N ASN A 319 -9.98 -21.81 10.09
CA ASN A 319 -8.69 -22.43 10.39
C ASN A 319 -7.84 -21.60 11.38
N GLY A 320 -8.39 -20.54 12.00
CA GLY A 320 -7.73 -19.78 13.05
C GLY A 320 -6.91 -18.57 12.58
N PHE A 321 -7.09 -18.15 11.33
CA PHE A 321 -6.40 -16.99 10.74
C PHE A 321 -7.35 -15.79 10.56
N LYS A 322 -8.16 -15.48 11.60
CA LYS A 322 -9.21 -14.47 11.56
C LYS A 322 -8.65 -13.08 11.25
N ASP A 323 -7.54 -12.70 11.88
CA ASP A 323 -7.02 -11.33 11.85
C ASP A 323 -6.53 -10.93 10.46
N GLY A 324 -5.86 -11.83 9.74
CA GLY A 324 -5.41 -11.60 8.37
C GLY A 324 -6.44 -11.93 7.28
N SER A 325 -7.61 -12.48 7.65
CA SER A 325 -8.61 -12.91 6.66
C SER A 325 -9.18 -11.76 5.81
N ARG A 326 -9.17 -10.55 6.35
CA ARG A 326 -9.66 -9.32 5.71
C ARG A 326 -8.54 -8.42 5.18
N ILE A 327 -7.32 -8.90 5.17
CA ILE A 327 -6.16 -8.21 4.60
C ILE A 327 -5.80 -8.91 3.31
N LEU A 328 -5.73 -8.17 2.22
CA LEU A 328 -5.56 -8.74 0.89
C LEU A 328 -4.22 -8.37 0.26
N SER A 329 -3.48 -9.37 -0.18
CA SER A 329 -2.49 -9.25 -1.24
C SER A 329 -3.14 -9.63 -2.57
N ASN A 330 -3.05 -8.74 -3.57
CA ASN A 330 -3.65 -9.01 -4.87
C ASN A 330 -2.72 -9.87 -5.73
N PRO A 331 -3.17 -11.03 -6.25
CA PRO A 331 -2.33 -11.89 -7.08
C PRO A 331 -1.92 -11.22 -8.39
N SER A 332 -0.70 -11.51 -8.82
CA SER A 332 -0.18 -11.26 -10.18
C SER A 332 -0.08 -9.79 -10.61
N ALA A 333 -0.17 -8.82 -9.71
CA ALA A 333 -0.30 -7.42 -10.09
C ALA A 333 -1.39 -7.18 -11.19
N ALA A 334 -2.14 -8.23 -11.53
CA ALA A 334 -3.28 -8.14 -12.42
C ALA A 334 -4.35 -7.37 -11.68
N TYR A 335 -4.56 -6.17 -12.09
CA TYR A 335 -5.65 -5.34 -11.62
C TYR A 335 -6.91 -5.70 -12.43
N PRO A 336 -7.78 -6.59 -11.89
CA PRO A 336 -9.15 -6.48 -12.31
C PRO A 336 -9.56 -5.14 -11.79
N THR A 337 -9.39 -4.18 -12.59
CA THR A 337 -9.69 -2.81 -12.29
C THR A 337 -9.76 -2.56 -10.79
N THR A 338 -8.89 -1.80 -10.25
CA THR A 338 -8.87 -1.32 -8.87
C THR A 338 -10.23 -0.80 -8.37
N ARG A 339 -11.16 -0.57 -9.26
CA ARG A 339 -12.58 -0.36 -8.99
C ARG A 339 -13.17 -1.50 -8.14
N TYR A 340 -12.81 -2.74 -8.42
CA TYR A 340 -13.26 -3.89 -7.62
C TYR A 340 -12.56 -3.95 -6.27
N LEU A 341 -11.27 -3.64 -6.22
CA LEU A 341 -10.55 -3.55 -4.94
C LEU A 341 -11.09 -2.44 -4.04
N ALA A 342 -11.44 -1.30 -4.60
CA ALA A 342 -12.05 -0.21 -3.87
C ALA A 342 -13.44 -0.59 -3.33
N GLN A 343 -14.23 -1.31 -4.11
CA GLN A 343 -15.52 -1.86 -3.66
C GLN A 343 -15.34 -2.94 -2.59
N MET A 344 -14.30 -3.75 -2.65
CA MET A 344 -13.92 -4.71 -1.61
C MET A 344 -13.51 -4.01 -0.31
N ASN A 345 -13.08 -2.78 -0.37
CA ASN A 345 -12.52 -2.03 0.76
C ASN A 345 -13.50 -1.84 1.95
N SER A 346 -14.80 -2.00 1.75
CA SER A 346 -15.75 -2.01 2.87
C SER A 346 -15.60 -3.20 3.81
N SER A 347 -15.04 -4.31 3.32
CA SER A 347 -14.82 -5.54 4.07
C SER A 347 -13.34 -5.83 4.35
N VAL A 348 -12.41 -4.99 3.84
CA VAL A 348 -10.97 -5.19 3.93
C VAL A 348 -10.34 -4.13 4.82
N LYS A 349 -9.52 -4.53 5.79
CA LYS A 349 -8.82 -3.60 6.68
C LYS A 349 -7.63 -2.93 5.97
N MET A 350 -6.90 -3.68 5.17
CA MET A 350 -5.72 -3.23 4.43
C MET A 350 -5.63 -4.02 3.12
N ILE A 351 -5.19 -3.38 2.08
CA ILE A 351 -4.81 -3.99 0.81
C ILE A 351 -3.31 -3.78 0.65
N TYR A 352 -2.57 -4.87 0.65
CA TYR A 352 -1.19 -4.87 0.22
C TYR A 352 -1.15 -4.79 -1.29
N HIS A 353 -0.49 -3.78 -1.81
CA HIS A 353 -0.53 -3.45 -3.22
C HIS A 353 0.83 -3.60 -3.86
N HIS A 354 0.93 -4.48 -4.84
CA HIS A 354 2.10 -4.54 -5.71
C HIS A 354 2.13 -3.32 -6.63
N TRP A 355 3.00 -2.38 -6.34
CA TRP A 355 3.46 -1.42 -7.30
C TRP A 355 4.67 -2.01 -8.03
N ALA A 356 4.45 -2.98 -8.87
CA ALA A 356 5.46 -3.43 -9.79
C ALA A 356 5.48 -2.47 -10.99
N GLY A 357 6.10 -1.32 -10.80
CA GLY A 357 6.62 -0.60 -11.95
C GLY A 357 7.65 -1.49 -12.61
N GLU A 358 7.43 -1.95 -13.82
CA GLU A 358 8.43 -2.66 -14.64
C GLU A 358 9.60 -1.75 -15.04
N GLY A 359 10.05 -0.91 -14.18
CA GLY A 359 11.19 -0.04 -14.42
C GLY A 359 11.89 0.23 -13.12
N LEU A 360 13.13 -0.14 -13.04
CA LEU A 360 14.12 0.15 -12.00
C LEU A 360 14.22 1.64 -11.58
N THR A 361 13.26 2.46 -11.94
CA THR A 361 13.32 3.91 -11.80
C THR A 361 12.64 4.44 -10.54
N ASP A 362 11.82 3.64 -9.85
CA ASP A 362 11.10 4.09 -8.66
C ASP A 362 11.72 3.52 -7.38
N LYS A 363 13.04 3.53 -7.34
CA LYS A 363 13.82 3.13 -6.18
C LYS A 363 13.50 4.06 -5.02
N TYR A 364 13.37 3.47 -3.80
CA TYR A 364 13.22 4.19 -2.54
C TYR A 364 11.87 4.88 -2.28
N MET A 365 10.79 4.37 -2.84
CA MET A 365 9.46 4.80 -2.40
C MET A 365 9.17 4.24 -1.01
N ILE A 366 9.64 4.95 0.01
CA ILE A 366 9.45 4.56 1.40
C ILE A 366 8.10 5.07 1.86
N SER A 367 7.24 4.14 2.22
CA SER A 367 5.90 4.43 2.72
C SER A 367 5.94 5.07 4.11
N TYR A 368 4.95 5.90 4.38
CA TYR A 368 4.69 6.42 5.71
C TYR A 368 3.25 6.03 6.10
N PRO A 369 3.05 4.93 6.84
CA PRO A 369 1.72 4.49 7.21
C PRO A 369 1.03 5.50 8.11
N GLU A 370 -0.21 5.89 7.79
CA GLU A 370 -1.02 6.77 8.62
C GLU A 370 -2.03 5.94 9.43
N TYR A 371 -1.80 5.85 10.73
CA TYR A 371 -2.76 5.24 11.63
C TYR A 371 -3.92 6.21 11.94
N PRO A 372 -5.18 5.77 12.03
CA PRO A 372 -5.69 4.43 11.78
C PRO A 372 -6.15 4.20 10.33
N MET A 373 -5.79 5.08 9.43
CA MET A 373 -6.35 5.18 8.07
C MET A 373 -5.56 4.42 7.01
N THR A 374 -4.45 3.75 7.38
CA THR A 374 -3.66 2.98 6.41
C THR A 374 -4.51 1.87 5.80
N ARG A 375 -4.84 2.02 4.53
CA ARG A 375 -5.61 1.03 3.76
C ARG A 375 -4.80 0.41 2.64
N LEU A 376 -3.78 1.09 2.18
CA LEU A 376 -2.88 0.67 1.11
C LEU A 376 -1.43 0.78 1.58
N LEU A 377 -0.65 -0.27 1.36
CA LEU A 377 0.80 -0.25 1.51
C LEU A 377 1.44 -0.44 0.14
N ASN A 378 2.39 0.42 -0.18
CA ASN A 378 3.19 0.31 -1.40
C ASN A 378 4.44 -0.51 -1.13
N ILE A 379 4.81 -1.36 -2.09
CA ILE A 379 6.06 -2.10 -2.04
C ILE A 379 7.21 -1.15 -2.39
N THR A 380 8.24 -1.15 -1.54
CA THR A 380 9.49 -0.42 -1.79
C THR A 380 10.39 -1.19 -2.75
N ALA A 381 10.48 -2.50 -2.59
CA ALA A 381 11.26 -3.38 -3.46
C ALA A 381 10.62 -4.77 -3.55
N LEU A 382 10.65 -5.36 -4.74
CA LEU A 382 10.14 -6.70 -5.01
C LEU A 382 11.29 -7.60 -5.50
N ASP A 383 11.27 -8.86 -5.12
CA ASP A 383 12.26 -9.86 -5.52
C ASP A 383 12.41 -9.98 -7.06
N SER A 384 11.30 -9.87 -7.79
CA SER A 384 11.29 -9.89 -9.25
C SER A 384 11.98 -8.69 -9.92
N GLN A 385 12.23 -7.62 -9.17
CA GLN A 385 12.97 -6.44 -9.63
C GLN A 385 14.50 -6.60 -9.47
N VAL A 386 14.93 -7.61 -8.71
CA VAL A 386 16.34 -7.98 -8.61
C VAL A 386 16.75 -8.60 -9.93
N LYS A 387 17.66 -7.95 -10.66
CA LYS A 387 18.18 -8.53 -11.90
C LYS A 387 18.96 -9.79 -11.58
N ILE A 388 18.60 -10.88 -12.24
CA ILE A 388 19.21 -12.21 -12.08
C ILE A 388 20.73 -12.16 -12.31
N ASP A 389 21.24 -11.18 -13.07
CA ASP A 389 22.66 -11.06 -13.39
C ASP A 389 23.50 -10.43 -12.27
N ASN A 390 22.89 -9.82 -11.25
CA ASN A 390 23.59 -9.20 -10.12
C ASN A 390 22.72 -9.17 -8.86
N VAL A 391 22.60 -10.30 -8.20
CA VAL A 391 21.85 -10.46 -6.96
C VAL A 391 22.44 -9.62 -5.83
N GLN A 392 23.76 -9.48 -5.77
CA GLN A 392 24.44 -8.65 -4.76
C GLN A 392 24.00 -7.18 -4.84
N GLU A 393 23.85 -6.63 -6.03
CA GLU A 393 23.36 -5.27 -6.23
C GLU A 393 21.90 -5.14 -5.77
N GLY A 394 21.06 -6.11 -6.10
CA GLY A 394 19.67 -6.16 -5.67
C GLY A 394 19.52 -6.25 -4.14
N ILE A 395 20.32 -7.09 -3.48
CA ILE A 395 20.38 -7.17 -2.02
C ILE A 395 20.84 -5.82 -1.44
N GLY A 396 21.92 -5.24 -1.98
CA GLY A 396 22.42 -3.93 -1.56
C GLY A 396 21.36 -2.84 -1.66
N TYR A 397 20.57 -2.87 -2.73
CA TYR A 397 19.44 -1.96 -2.92
C TYR A 397 18.35 -2.13 -1.84
N MET A 398 17.95 -3.37 -1.53
CA MET A 398 16.94 -3.65 -0.50
C MET A 398 17.43 -3.21 0.88
N VAL A 399 18.68 -3.52 1.22
CA VAL A 399 19.32 -3.12 2.48
C VAL A 399 19.37 -1.59 2.61
N GLU A 400 19.76 -0.90 1.53
CA GLU A 400 19.81 0.55 1.52
C GLU A 400 18.43 1.19 1.67
N SER A 401 17.40 0.60 1.05
CA SER A 401 16.01 1.05 1.23
C SER A 401 15.57 0.99 2.70
N VAL A 402 15.96 -0.05 3.42
CA VAL A 402 15.65 -0.18 4.86
C VAL A 402 16.45 0.82 5.69
N ARG A 403 17.73 1.07 5.39
CA ARG A 403 18.52 2.12 6.06
C ARG A 403 17.86 3.48 5.91
N GLN A 404 17.45 3.82 4.70
CA GLN A 404 16.75 5.08 4.44
C GLN A 404 15.41 5.17 5.15
N ALA A 405 14.67 4.06 5.25
CA ALA A 405 13.43 4.03 6.02
C ALA A 405 13.69 4.33 7.51
N VAL A 406 14.72 3.74 8.09
CA VAL A 406 15.12 4.01 9.48
C VAL A 406 15.54 5.48 9.66
N GLU A 407 16.34 6.02 8.75
CA GLU A 407 16.80 7.42 8.81
C GLU A 407 15.69 8.44 8.71
N CYS A 408 14.65 8.17 7.92
CA CYS A 408 13.55 9.12 7.68
C CYS A 408 12.29 8.81 8.49
N GLY A 409 12.29 7.79 9.34
CA GLY A 409 11.12 7.38 10.10
C GLY A 409 10.01 6.75 9.24
N GLY A 410 10.30 6.25 8.05
CA GLY A 410 9.36 5.61 7.14
C GLY A 410 9.36 4.09 7.23
N LEU A 411 8.60 3.43 6.36
CA LEU A 411 8.47 1.98 6.26
C LEU A 411 8.96 1.49 4.89
N ALA A 412 10.03 0.70 4.88
CA ALA A 412 10.41 -0.06 3.70
C ALA A 412 9.60 -1.36 3.65
N VAL A 413 8.85 -1.57 2.58
CA VAL A 413 8.07 -2.78 2.35
C VAL A 413 8.79 -3.64 1.32
N LEU A 414 9.30 -4.78 1.74
CA LEU A 414 10.02 -5.73 0.88
C LEU A 414 9.12 -6.92 0.54
N GLY A 415 8.87 -7.13 -0.74
CA GLY A 415 7.99 -8.19 -1.25
C GLY A 415 8.78 -9.35 -1.86
N PHE A 416 8.40 -10.57 -1.49
CA PHE A 416 9.06 -11.80 -1.92
C PHE A 416 8.03 -12.88 -2.30
N HIS A 417 8.54 -13.90 -3.01
CA HIS A 417 7.84 -15.14 -3.25
C HIS A 417 8.73 -16.29 -2.80
N GLY A 418 8.18 -17.48 -2.62
CA GLY A 418 8.99 -18.64 -2.26
C GLY A 418 10.10 -18.97 -3.26
N GLU A 419 9.97 -18.56 -4.51
CA GLU A 419 11.00 -18.65 -5.55
C GLU A 419 12.25 -17.81 -5.25
N SER A 420 12.18 -16.87 -4.31
CA SER A 420 13.34 -16.11 -3.86
C SER A 420 14.41 -16.99 -3.19
N TRP A 421 13.99 -18.13 -2.65
CA TRP A 421 14.92 -19.09 -2.04
C TRP A 421 15.85 -19.75 -3.07
N ASP A 422 15.32 -20.17 -4.23
CA ASP A 422 16.05 -21.01 -5.17
C ASP A 422 16.37 -20.33 -6.49
N ASN A 423 15.60 -19.34 -6.91
CA ASN A 423 15.65 -18.82 -8.27
C ASN A 423 15.87 -17.30 -8.38
N ARG A 424 15.16 -16.49 -7.58
CA ARG A 424 15.15 -15.04 -7.78
C ARG A 424 16.31 -14.32 -7.09
N LEU A 425 16.80 -14.85 -5.96
CA LEU A 425 17.98 -14.38 -5.27
C LEU A 425 19.15 -15.35 -5.50
N LYS A 426 19.40 -15.70 -6.76
CA LYS A 426 20.41 -16.65 -7.17
C LYS A 426 21.19 -16.16 -8.39
N ASP A 427 22.52 -16.25 -8.30
CA ASP A 427 23.45 -16.02 -9.40
C ASP A 427 24.71 -16.89 -9.21
N ALA A 428 25.82 -16.54 -9.87
CA ALA A 428 27.09 -17.25 -9.71
C ALA A 428 27.70 -17.14 -8.29
N THR A 429 27.36 -16.09 -7.54
CA THR A 429 27.83 -15.84 -6.15
C THR A 429 26.94 -16.55 -5.15
N TYR A 430 25.63 -16.50 -5.36
CA TYR A 430 24.62 -17.10 -4.50
C TYR A 430 24.06 -18.36 -5.14
N SER A 431 24.47 -19.50 -4.59
CA SER A 431 24.08 -20.82 -5.11
C SER A 431 22.65 -21.21 -4.68
N ASN A 432 22.33 -22.47 -4.81
CA ASN A 432 21.06 -23.02 -4.32
C ASN A 432 21.01 -23.00 -2.77
N ASN A 433 19.88 -23.35 -2.20
CA ASN A 433 19.60 -23.44 -0.75
C ASN A 433 19.46 -22.10 -0.02
N GLY A 434 18.96 -21.08 -0.69
CA GLY A 434 18.59 -19.82 -0.08
C GLY A 434 19.76 -18.93 0.31
N ASP A 435 20.94 -19.10 -0.29
CA ASP A 435 22.12 -18.31 0.09
C ASP A 435 21.88 -16.80 -0.10
N GLY A 436 21.23 -16.39 -1.18
CA GLY A 436 20.87 -14.97 -1.40
C GLY A 436 19.87 -14.45 -0.39
N TRP A 437 18.85 -15.24 -0.05
CA TRP A 437 17.90 -14.90 1.01
C TRP A 437 18.60 -14.75 2.37
N LYS A 438 19.44 -15.71 2.74
CA LYS A 438 20.21 -15.68 3.99
C LYS A 438 21.10 -14.45 4.05
N ALA A 439 21.81 -14.14 2.96
CA ALA A 439 22.68 -12.96 2.87
C ALA A 439 21.89 -11.65 3.03
N LEU A 440 20.69 -11.56 2.47
CA LEU A 440 19.80 -10.42 2.65
C LEU A 440 19.37 -10.29 4.12
N ILE A 441 18.82 -11.36 4.71
CA ILE A 441 18.33 -11.35 6.09
C ILE A 441 19.46 -11.05 7.08
N ASP A 442 20.67 -11.60 6.88
CA ASP A 442 21.84 -11.31 7.70
C ASP A 442 22.21 -9.83 7.65
N GLN A 443 22.21 -9.21 6.46
CA GLN A 443 22.50 -7.77 6.32
C GLN A 443 21.40 -6.90 6.93
N LEU A 444 20.13 -7.26 6.73
CA LEU A 444 18.99 -6.52 7.32
C LEU A 444 19.04 -6.57 8.85
N SER A 445 19.36 -7.72 9.44
CA SER A 445 19.43 -7.89 10.91
C SER A 445 20.57 -7.08 11.56
N GLN A 446 21.53 -6.59 10.78
CA GLN A 446 22.66 -5.78 11.26
C GLN A 446 22.42 -4.26 11.13
N ILE A 447 21.28 -3.84 10.59
CA ILE A 447 20.96 -2.42 10.50
C ILE A 447 20.64 -1.91 11.91
N GLU A 448 21.36 -0.91 12.35
CA GLU A 448 21.15 -0.30 13.67
C GLU A 448 19.76 0.39 13.73
N ASN A 449 19.08 0.22 14.86
CA ASN A 449 17.78 0.83 15.15
C ASN A 449 16.64 0.44 14.18
N VAL A 450 16.82 -0.61 13.38
CA VAL A 450 15.70 -1.13 12.55
C VAL A 450 14.68 -1.84 13.44
N THR A 451 13.42 -1.56 13.17
CA THR A 451 12.30 -2.35 13.70
C THR A 451 11.67 -3.13 12.56
N PHE A 452 11.51 -4.45 12.76
CA PHE A 452 10.78 -5.28 11.81
C PHE A 452 9.33 -5.36 12.26
N TYR A 453 8.43 -4.98 11.36
CA TYR A 453 6.99 -4.97 11.59
C TYR A 453 6.30 -6.06 10.80
N THR A 454 5.24 -6.60 11.35
CA THR A 454 4.23 -7.34 10.60
C THR A 454 3.12 -6.39 10.14
N ILE A 455 2.25 -6.86 9.24
CA ILE A 455 1.04 -6.09 8.87
C ILE A 455 0.14 -5.85 10.09
N GLU A 456 0.11 -6.79 11.04
CA GLU A 456 -0.65 -6.65 12.28
C GLU A 456 -0.14 -5.48 13.12
N ASP A 457 1.18 -5.35 13.30
CA ASP A 457 1.80 -4.23 14.01
C ASP A 457 1.41 -2.88 13.40
N ILE A 458 1.38 -2.80 12.06
CA ILE A 458 1.00 -1.59 11.35
C ILE A 458 -0.48 -1.28 11.56
N LEU A 459 -1.36 -2.28 11.51
CA LEU A 459 -2.78 -2.11 11.77
C LEU A 459 -3.09 -1.73 13.21
N GLU A 460 -2.25 -2.13 14.13
CA GLU A 460 -2.35 -1.77 15.55
C GLU A 460 -1.68 -0.45 15.89
N GLY A 461 -0.97 0.16 14.96
CA GLY A 461 -0.27 1.43 15.15
C GLY A 461 1.02 1.31 15.98
N LEU A 462 1.62 0.13 16.06
CA LEU A 462 2.84 -0.09 16.86
C LEU A 462 4.11 0.54 16.29
N TYR A 463 4.05 1.06 15.08
CA TYR A 463 5.16 1.78 14.43
C TYR A 463 5.25 3.27 14.82
N LEU A 464 4.27 3.80 15.56
CA LEU A 464 4.21 5.19 16.05
C LEU A 464 5.11 5.44 17.26
#